data_23cd7cfccd516b36da9373a418d9f0fc
#
_entry.id   23cd7cfccd516b36da9373a418d9f0fc
#
_cell.length_a   1.000
_cell.length_b   1.000
_cell.length_c   1.000
_cell.angle_alpha   90.00
_cell.angle_beta   90.00
_cell.angle_gamma   90.00
#
_symmetry.space_group_name_H-M   'P 1'
#
loop_
_entity.id
_entity.type
_entity.pdbx_description
1 polymer ?
#
loop_
_entity_poly.entity_id
_entity_poly.type
_entity_poly.pdbx_seq_one_letter_code
_entity_poly.pdbx_strand_id
1 'polypeptide(L)'
;MFAINDFDQRYIPKLNSQAYKLLLLLLSNDEVCECDLTQIFSGRQRSPLQSLGGDTYCWNIINHTNDKGVIFARSLDPRHKSGSKLDDAKARAERKSEYKRDSHKLAKQGRLRESKAFIESISARSELANLVSNAANDDYYNPKNQNEKATAAPTVTASSSNAGDKSLQTNHQPKKESK
;
A
#
# COMPACT_ATOMS: atom_id res chain seq x y z
N MET A 1 -34.13 -17.28 -13.20
CA MET A 1 -32.84 -16.75 -13.67
C MET A 1 -32.90 -15.24 -13.57
N PHE A 2 -32.09 -14.62 -12.72
CA PHE A 2 -32.10 -13.17 -12.53
C PHE A 2 -31.40 -12.50 -13.72
N ALA A 3 -32.04 -11.49 -14.32
CA ALA A 3 -31.40 -10.70 -15.35
C ALA A 3 -30.52 -9.64 -14.71
N ILE A 4 -29.35 -9.37 -15.28
CA ILE A 4 -28.42 -8.35 -14.75
C ILE A 4 -29.05 -6.96 -14.73
N ASN A 5 -30.08 -6.75 -15.56
CA ASN A 5 -30.84 -5.49 -15.63
C ASN A 5 -31.75 -5.24 -14.42
N ASP A 6 -31.98 -6.25 -13.56
CA ASP A 6 -32.78 -6.13 -12.35
C ASP A 6 -32.01 -5.39 -11.24
N PHE A 7 -30.69 -5.24 -11.39
CA PHE A 7 -29.83 -4.56 -10.45
C PHE A 7 -29.58 -3.09 -10.82
N ASP A 8 -29.29 -2.28 -9.81
CA ASP A 8 -28.89 -0.89 -10.01
C ASP A 8 -27.56 -0.82 -10.80
N GLN A 9 -27.58 -0.09 -11.93
CA GLN A 9 -26.46 0.05 -12.85
C GLN A 9 -25.17 0.54 -12.18
N ARG A 10 -25.27 1.27 -11.08
CA ARG A 10 -24.10 1.75 -10.29
C ARG A 10 -23.25 0.62 -9.74
N TYR A 11 -23.83 -0.55 -9.51
CA TYR A 11 -23.16 -1.73 -8.95
C TYR A 11 -22.76 -2.75 -10.00
N ILE A 12 -23.05 -2.48 -11.28
CA ILE A 12 -22.67 -3.34 -12.37
C ILE A 12 -21.32 -2.91 -12.95
N PRO A 13 -20.32 -3.78 -13.00
CA PRO A 13 -19.05 -3.46 -13.64
C PRO A 13 -19.23 -3.13 -15.14
N LYS A 14 -18.27 -2.38 -15.67
CA LYS A 14 -18.26 -2.04 -17.10
C LYS A 14 -18.37 -3.30 -17.95
N LEU A 15 -19.23 -3.25 -18.96
CA LEU A 15 -19.41 -4.31 -19.95
C LEU A 15 -18.06 -4.81 -20.50
N ASN A 16 -17.94 -6.10 -20.70
CA ASN A 16 -16.73 -6.77 -21.18
C ASN A 16 -15.51 -6.72 -20.25
N SER A 17 -15.61 -6.12 -19.06
CA SER A 17 -14.54 -6.23 -18.06
C SER A 17 -14.47 -7.62 -17.44
N GLN A 18 -13.32 -8.00 -16.90
CA GLN A 18 -13.16 -9.27 -16.19
C GLN A 18 -14.08 -9.36 -14.94
N ALA A 19 -14.32 -8.22 -14.27
CA ALA A 19 -15.25 -8.14 -13.15
C ALA A 19 -16.70 -8.39 -13.62
N TYR A 20 -17.10 -7.90 -14.79
CA TYR A 20 -18.40 -8.16 -15.37
C TYR A 20 -18.59 -9.65 -15.72
N LYS A 21 -17.58 -10.27 -16.35
CA LYS A 21 -17.60 -11.71 -16.67
C LYS A 21 -17.73 -12.56 -15.40
N LEU A 22 -16.98 -12.19 -14.35
CA LEU A 22 -17.05 -12.88 -13.07
C LEU A 22 -18.43 -12.71 -12.42
N LEU A 23 -19.02 -11.51 -12.47
CA LEU A 23 -20.35 -11.26 -11.95
C LEU A 23 -21.40 -12.14 -12.64
N LEU A 24 -21.38 -12.20 -13.97
CA LEU A 24 -22.30 -13.07 -14.74
C LEU A 24 -22.15 -14.54 -14.34
N LEU A 25 -20.90 -15.00 -14.19
CA LEU A 25 -20.63 -16.38 -13.78
C LEU A 25 -21.21 -16.71 -12.40
N LEU A 26 -21.02 -15.80 -11.43
CA LEU A 26 -21.54 -15.96 -10.07
C LEU A 26 -23.07 -15.81 -9.97
N LEU A 27 -23.68 -15.00 -10.85
CA LEU A 27 -25.15 -14.88 -10.92
C LEU A 27 -25.78 -16.14 -11.53
N SER A 28 -25.13 -16.76 -12.52
CA SER A 28 -25.63 -17.93 -13.24
C SER A 28 -25.47 -19.24 -12.49
N ASN A 29 -24.58 -19.30 -11.50
CA ASN A 29 -24.28 -20.51 -10.73
C ASN A 29 -24.47 -20.23 -9.24
N ASP A 30 -24.96 -21.22 -8.51
CA ASP A 30 -25.11 -21.12 -7.07
C ASP A 30 -23.74 -21.14 -6.38
N GLU A 31 -22.82 -21.90 -6.93
CA GLU A 31 -21.46 -22.04 -6.47
C GLU A 31 -20.51 -22.23 -7.66
N VAL A 32 -19.34 -21.61 -7.63
CA VAL A 32 -18.30 -21.72 -8.66
C VAL A 32 -17.01 -22.23 -8.03
N CYS A 33 -16.48 -23.34 -8.57
CA CYS A 33 -15.23 -23.91 -8.09
C CYS A 33 -14.05 -22.93 -8.31
N GLU A 34 -13.11 -22.89 -7.38
CA GLU A 34 -11.88 -22.08 -7.52
C GLU A 34 -11.02 -22.58 -8.70
N CYS A 35 -11.12 -23.89 -9.03
CA CYS A 35 -10.48 -24.48 -10.20
C CYS A 35 -11.00 -23.87 -11.51
N ASP A 36 -12.34 -23.72 -11.65
CA ASP A 36 -12.97 -23.13 -12.84
C ASP A 36 -12.63 -21.66 -12.96
N LEU A 37 -12.64 -20.93 -11.84
CA LEU A 37 -12.21 -19.53 -11.81
C LEU A 37 -10.76 -19.39 -12.26
N THR A 38 -9.88 -20.26 -11.80
CA THR A 38 -8.46 -20.25 -12.19
C THR A 38 -8.30 -20.53 -13.68
N GLN A 39 -9.05 -21.44 -14.24
CA GLN A 39 -9.03 -21.77 -15.66
C GLN A 39 -9.58 -20.61 -16.51
N ILE A 40 -10.78 -20.10 -16.18
CA ILE A 40 -11.46 -19.04 -16.94
C ILE A 40 -10.66 -17.73 -16.94
N PHE A 41 -10.05 -17.39 -15.80
CA PHE A 41 -9.28 -16.14 -15.63
C PHE A 41 -7.77 -16.33 -15.75
N SER A 42 -7.30 -17.52 -16.17
CA SER A 42 -5.86 -17.84 -16.32
C SER A 42 -5.03 -17.51 -15.07
N GLY A 43 -5.56 -17.84 -13.89
CA GLY A 43 -4.93 -17.57 -12.58
C GLY A 43 -5.02 -16.10 -12.11
N ARG A 44 -5.72 -15.23 -12.84
CA ARG A 44 -5.83 -13.79 -12.51
C ARG A 44 -7.17 -13.40 -11.88
N GLN A 45 -7.91 -14.37 -11.33
CA GLN A 45 -9.24 -14.16 -10.72
C GLN A 45 -9.21 -13.21 -9.51
N ARG A 46 -8.07 -13.01 -8.87
CA ARG A 46 -7.95 -12.13 -7.68
C ARG A 46 -8.35 -10.69 -7.95
N SER A 47 -7.93 -10.13 -9.08
CA SER A 47 -8.25 -8.73 -9.44
C SER A 47 -9.75 -8.50 -9.67
N PRO A 48 -10.46 -9.30 -10.50
CA PRO A 48 -11.91 -9.15 -10.64
C PRO A 48 -12.68 -9.43 -9.35
N LEU A 49 -12.24 -10.37 -8.49
CA LEU A 49 -12.84 -10.61 -7.18
C LEU A 49 -12.70 -9.40 -6.25
N GLN A 50 -11.51 -8.81 -6.19
CA GLN A 50 -11.28 -7.58 -5.41
C GLN A 50 -12.09 -6.40 -5.93
N SER A 51 -12.24 -6.29 -7.25
CA SER A 51 -13.06 -5.25 -7.86
C SER A 51 -14.53 -5.39 -7.48
N LEU A 52 -15.12 -6.59 -7.61
CA LEU A 52 -16.51 -6.85 -7.26
C LEU A 52 -16.80 -6.64 -5.78
N GLY A 53 -15.98 -7.21 -4.90
CA GLY A 53 -16.13 -7.09 -3.45
C GLY A 53 -15.59 -5.79 -2.86
N GLY A 54 -15.06 -4.87 -3.68
CA GLY A 54 -14.48 -3.59 -3.27
C GLY A 54 -15.52 -2.50 -3.02
N ASP A 55 -15.04 -1.30 -2.71
CA ASP A 55 -15.86 -0.14 -2.33
C ASP A 55 -16.84 0.34 -3.42
N THR A 56 -16.51 0.10 -4.70
CA THR A 56 -17.30 0.57 -5.84
C THR A 56 -18.56 -0.27 -6.07
N TYR A 57 -18.40 -1.59 -6.11
CA TYR A 57 -19.51 -2.48 -6.48
C TYR A 57 -20.14 -3.18 -5.29
N CYS A 58 -19.40 -3.42 -4.22
CA CYS A 58 -19.87 -3.98 -2.94
C CYS A 58 -20.65 -5.29 -3.06
N TRP A 59 -20.31 -6.16 -4.02
CA TRP A 59 -20.91 -7.48 -4.09
C TRP A 59 -20.38 -8.36 -2.96
N ASN A 60 -21.25 -8.94 -2.17
CA ASN A 60 -20.86 -9.84 -1.11
C ASN A 60 -20.60 -11.24 -1.68
N ILE A 61 -19.32 -11.62 -1.74
CA ILE A 61 -18.86 -12.91 -2.25
C ILE A 61 -18.48 -13.79 -1.07
N ILE A 62 -19.12 -14.92 -0.94
CA ILE A 62 -18.89 -15.91 0.10
C ILE A 62 -17.79 -16.86 -0.38
N ASN A 63 -16.77 -17.06 0.45
CA ASN A 63 -15.72 -18.03 0.21
C ASN A 63 -16.04 -19.32 0.95
N HIS A 64 -16.10 -20.43 0.23
CA HIS A 64 -16.25 -21.76 0.81
C HIS A 64 -14.88 -22.37 1.04
N THR A 65 -14.58 -22.69 2.30
CA THR A 65 -13.28 -23.23 2.71
C THR A 65 -13.43 -24.67 3.19
N ASN A 66 -12.43 -25.49 2.92
CA ASN A 66 -12.31 -26.82 3.48
C ASN A 66 -11.78 -26.76 4.94
N ASP A 67 -11.68 -27.90 5.60
CA ASP A 67 -11.20 -28.02 6.98
C ASP A 67 -9.76 -27.49 7.19
N LYS A 68 -9.00 -27.40 6.11
CA LYS A 68 -7.63 -26.85 6.10
C LYS A 68 -7.60 -25.32 5.86
N GLY A 69 -8.76 -24.66 5.74
CA GLY A 69 -8.87 -23.25 5.46
C GLY A 69 -8.57 -22.84 4.01
N VAL A 70 -8.48 -23.81 3.10
CA VAL A 70 -8.25 -23.55 1.66
C VAL A 70 -9.59 -23.27 0.99
N ILE A 71 -9.68 -22.17 0.25
CA ILE A 71 -10.87 -21.84 -0.52
C ILE A 71 -10.98 -22.81 -1.71
N PHE A 72 -12.08 -23.54 -1.78
CA PHE A 72 -12.35 -24.47 -2.89
C PHE A 72 -13.44 -23.98 -3.83
N ALA A 73 -14.34 -23.09 -3.35
CA ALA A 73 -15.39 -22.53 -4.18
C ALA A 73 -15.82 -21.14 -3.69
N ARG A 74 -16.60 -20.44 -4.51
CA ARG A 74 -17.16 -19.13 -4.21
C ARG A 74 -18.59 -19.03 -4.69
N SER A 75 -19.41 -18.29 -3.94
CA SER A 75 -20.80 -17.98 -4.32
C SER A 75 -21.10 -16.50 -4.06
N LEU A 76 -22.17 -15.99 -4.65
CA LEU A 76 -22.75 -14.72 -4.22
C LEU A 76 -23.61 -14.96 -2.98
N ASP A 77 -23.67 -13.96 -2.10
CA ASP A 77 -24.63 -13.95 -1.00
C ASP A 77 -26.04 -14.15 -1.57
N PRO A 78 -26.83 -15.13 -1.05
CA PRO A 78 -28.18 -15.44 -1.55
C PRO A 78 -29.11 -14.22 -1.59
N ARG A 79 -28.89 -13.23 -0.74
CA ARG A 79 -29.65 -11.99 -0.71
C ARG A 79 -29.57 -11.21 -2.03
N HIS A 80 -28.45 -11.31 -2.76
CA HIS A 80 -28.33 -10.72 -4.10
C HIS A 80 -29.23 -11.44 -5.14
N LYS A 81 -29.56 -12.70 -4.89
CA LYS A 81 -30.40 -13.54 -5.76
C LYS A 81 -31.85 -13.66 -5.28
N SER A 82 -32.25 -12.95 -4.24
CA SER A 82 -33.60 -13.04 -3.67
C SER A 82 -34.68 -12.34 -4.50
N GLY A 83 -34.29 -11.43 -5.41
CA GLY A 83 -35.23 -10.53 -6.12
C GLY A 83 -35.71 -9.34 -5.26
N SER A 84 -35.34 -9.31 -3.98
CA SER A 84 -35.66 -8.23 -3.07
C SER A 84 -34.58 -7.14 -3.14
N LYS A 85 -34.96 -5.93 -3.59
CA LYS A 85 -34.06 -4.77 -3.59
C LYS A 85 -33.54 -4.41 -2.19
N LEU A 86 -34.36 -4.67 -1.16
CA LEU A 86 -33.99 -4.41 0.22
C LEU A 86 -32.89 -5.36 0.71
N ASP A 87 -33.01 -6.66 0.36
CA ASP A 87 -32.04 -7.66 0.76
C ASP A 87 -30.70 -7.46 0.02
N ASP A 88 -30.75 -7.13 -1.27
CA ASP A 88 -29.57 -6.73 -2.04
C ASP A 88 -28.87 -5.52 -1.42
N ALA A 89 -29.64 -4.48 -1.05
CA ALA A 89 -29.09 -3.28 -0.40
C ALA A 89 -28.44 -3.60 0.96
N LYS A 90 -29.06 -4.47 1.76
CA LYS A 90 -28.48 -4.91 3.05
C LYS A 90 -27.18 -5.66 2.86
N ALA A 91 -27.13 -6.62 1.91
CA ALA A 91 -25.90 -7.38 1.63
C ALA A 91 -24.75 -6.47 1.18
N ARG A 92 -25.04 -5.45 0.34
CA ARG A 92 -24.06 -4.46 -0.09
C ARG A 92 -23.59 -3.56 1.04
N ALA A 93 -24.51 -3.09 1.90
CA ALA A 93 -24.16 -2.23 3.04
C ALA A 93 -23.25 -2.97 4.03
N GLU A 94 -23.55 -4.24 4.30
CA GLU A 94 -22.74 -5.10 5.14
C GLU A 94 -21.33 -5.29 4.55
N ARG A 95 -21.24 -5.65 3.28
CA ARG A 95 -19.96 -5.80 2.56
C ARG A 95 -19.14 -4.52 2.57
N LYS A 96 -19.77 -3.37 2.34
CA LYS A 96 -19.11 -2.06 2.39
C LYS A 96 -18.55 -1.76 3.78
N SER A 97 -19.31 -2.06 4.83
CA SER A 97 -18.86 -1.90 6.22
C SER A 97 -17.63 -2.77 6.51
N GLU A 98 -17.65 -4.04 6.11
CA GLU A 98 -16.51 -4.95 6.26
C GLU A 98 -15.27 -4.44 5.51
N TYR A 99 -15.44 -4.04 4.25
CA TYR A 99 -14.34 -3.52 3.43
C TYR A 99 -13.67 -2.31 4.09
N LYS A 100 -14.47 -1.35 4.60
CA LYS A 100 -13.94 -0.17 5.30
C LYS A 100 -13.23 -0.54 6.59
N ARG A 101 -13.77 -1.48 7.37
CA ARG A 101 -13.15 -1.99 8.59
C ARG A 101 -11.79 -2.64 8.30
N ASP A 102 -11.70 -3.47 7.26
CA ASP A 102 -10.46 -4.15 6.89
C ASP A 102 -9.44 -3.17 6.32
N SER A 103 -9.85 -2.20 5.51
CA SER A 103 -9.00 -1.10 5.05
C SER A 103 -8.42 -0.30 6.22
N HIS A 104 -9.23 -0.03 7.26
CA HIS A 104 -8.75 0.65 8.46
C HIS A 104 -7.71 -0.17 9.23
N LYS A 105 -7.95 -1.49 9.39
CA LYS A 105 -6.98 -2.40 10.02
C LYS A 105 -5.64 -2.42 9.28
N LEU A 106 -5.68 -2.52 7.94
CA LEU A 106 -4.47 -2.50 7.11
C LEU A 106 -3.71 -1.17 7.21
N ALA A 107 -4.41 -0.03 7.21
CA ALA A 107 -3.81 1.28 7.39
C ALA A 107 -3.14 1.42 8.76
N LYS A 108 -3.78 0.92 9.82
CA LYS A 108 -3.20 0.89 11.17
C LYS A 108 -1.94 0.03 11.24
N GLN A 109 -1.96 -1.17 10.64
CA GLN A 109 -0.79 -2.05 10.56
C GLN A 109 0.36 -1.42 9.78
N GLY A 110 0.05 -0.71 8.67
CA GLY A 110 1.04 0.04 7.89
C GLY A 110 1.76 1.09 8.72
N ARG A 111 1.02 1.90 9.48
CA ARG A 111 1.61 2.92 10.38
C ARG A 111 2.49 2.32 11.48
N LEU A 112 2.09 1.20 12.06
CA LEU A 112 2.89 0.50 13.06
C LEU A 112 4.21 -0.04 12.47
N ARG A 113 4.19 -0.58 11.25
CA ARG A 113 5.39 -1.04 10.55
C ARG A 113 6.33 0.11 10.22
N GLU A 114 5.78 1.23 9.75
CA GLU A 114 6.54 2.46 9.46
C GLU A 114 7.22 2.99 10.72
N SER A 115 6.50 3.11 11.83
CA SER A 115 7.05 3.57 13.11
C SER A 115 8.18 2.66 13.62
N LYS A 116 8.02 1.34 13.49
CA LYS A 116 9.05 0.38 13.88
C LYS A 116 10.31 0.54 13.03
N ALA A 117 10.16 0.61 11.70
CA ALA A 117 11.29 0.79 10.77
C ALA A 117 12.03 2.12 11.03
N PHE A 118 11.31 3.18 11.37
CA PHE A 118 11.91 4.46 11.73
C PHE A 118 12.77 4.36 12.99
N ILE A 119 12.27 3.73 14.07
CA ILE A 119 13.03 3.50 15.31
C ILE A 119 14.28 2.67 15.02
N GLU A 120 14.15 1.59 14.25
CA GLU A 120 15.29 0.76 13.87
C GLU A 120 16.35 1.54 13.08
N SER A 121 15.93 2.46 12.21
CA SER A 121 16.86 3.32 11.45
C SER A 121 17.63 4.30 12.33
N ILE A 122 16.99 4.85 13.35
CA ILE A 122 17.63 5.73 14.34
C ILE A 122 18.66 4.94 15.15
N SER A 123 18.29 3.75 15.63
CA SER A 123 19.19 2.88 16.39
C SER A 123 20.45 2.54 15.59
N ALA A 124 20.29 2.12 14.33
CA ALA A 124 21.42 1.79 13.45
C ALA A 124 22.34 3.00 13.19
N ARG A 125 21.76 4.22 13.04
CA ARG A 125 22.59 5.45 12.91
C ARG A 125 23.37 5.75 14.17
N SER A 126 22.76 5.58 15.35
CA SER A 126 23.42 5.77 16.64
C SER A 126 24.59 4.78 16.82
N GLU A 127 24.39 3.52 16.48
CA GLU A 127 25.44 2.51 16.54
C GLU A 127 26.62 2.87 15.62
N LEU A 128 26.34 3.28 14.37
CA LEU A 128 27.37 3.73 13.44
C LEU A 128 28.14 4.94 13.98
N ALA A 129 27.45 5.93 14.54
CA ALA A 129 28.09 7.11 15.13
C ALA A 129 29.02 6.74 16.29
N ASN A 130 28.61 5.81 17.13
CA ASN A 130 29.42 5.30 18.25
C ASN A 130 30.68 4.58 17.74
N LEU A 131 30.55 3.73 16.71
CA LEU A 131 31.70 3.03 16.11
C LEU A 131 32.70 4.00 15.49
N VAL A 132 32.22 5.02 14.76
CA VAL A 132 33.08 6.05 14.18
C VAL A 132 33.81 6.86 15.25
N SER A 133 33.12 7.22 16.34
CA SER A 133 33.73 7.96 17.44
C SER A 133 34.78 7.13 18.19
N ASN A 134 34.53 5.84 18.38
CA ASN A 134 35.48 4.94 19.03
C ASN A 134 36.74 4.72 18.15
N ALA A 135 36.54 4.51 16.83
CA ALA A 135 37.67 4.39 15.90
C ALA A 135 38.55 5.66 15.87
N ALA A 136 37.94 6.84 15.89
CA ALA A 136 38.66 8.10 15.95
C ALA A 136 39.45 8.26 17.25
N ASN A 137 38.94 7.78 18.40
CA ASN A 137 39.64 7.79 19.66
C ASN A 137 40.81 6.79 19.68
N ASP A 138 40.63 5.60 19.13
CA ASP A 138 41.68 4.58 19.04
C ASP A 138 42.85 5.07 18.20
N ASP A 139 42.61 5.74 17.08
CA ASP A 139 43.63 6.38 16.24
C ASP A 139 44.38 7.51 16.99
N TYR A 140 43.68 8.24 17.84
CA TYR A 140 44.29 9.32 18.64
C TYR A 140 45.18 8.80 19.74
N TYR A 141 44.88 7.67 20.36
CA TYR A 141 45.68 7.03 21.42
C TYR A 141 46.74 6.06 20.91
N ASN A 142 46.88 5.85 19.60
CA ASN A 142 47.86 4.94 19.03
C ASN A 142 49.21 5.71 18.86
N PRO A 143 50.24 5.42 19.71
CA PRO A 143 51.52 6.18 19.69
C PRO A 143 52.33 6.00 18.40
N LYS A 144 51.99 5.02 17.54
CA LYS A 144 52.66 4.82 16.24
C LYS A 144 52.27 5.86 15.20
N ASN A 145 51.04 6.46 15.28
CA ASN A 145 50.58 7.44 14.32
C ASN A 145 51.02 8.88 14.69
N GLN A 146 51.56 9.10 15.91
CA GLN A 146 52.04 10.45 16.32
C GLN A 146 53.39 10.82 15.72
N ASN A 147 54.21 9.82 15.35
CA ASN A 147 55.54 10.09 14.80
C ASN A 147 55.54 10.42 13.29
N GLU A 148 54.50 10.04 12.54
CA GLU A 148 54.38 10.39 11.11
C GLU A 148 53.83 11.78 10.86
N LYS A 149 53.03 12.33 11.77
CA LYS A 149 52.49 13.71 11.66
C LYS A 149 53.46 14.83 12.05
N ALA A 150 54.54 14.49 12.75
CA ALA A 150 55.54 15.49 13.18
C ALA A 150 56.55 15.90 12.11
N THR A 151 56.62 15.14 10.99
CA THR A 151 57.60 15.41 9.91
C THR A 151 57.05 16.15 8.70
N ALA A 152 55.73 16.44 8.64
CA ALA A 152 55.14 17.24 7.59
C ALA A 152 54.72 18.62 8.10
N ALA A 153 55.71 19.49 8.29
CA ALA A 153 55.42 20.94 8.49
C ALA A 153 54.95 21.53 7.15
N PRO A 154 53.77 22.09 7.03
CA PRO A 154 53.34 22.75 5.81
C PRO A 154 54.09 24.08 5.66
N THR A 155 54.84 24.18 4.56
CA THR A 155 55.34 25.47 4.05
C THR A 155 54.14 26.37 3.72
N VAL A 156 53.95 27.38 4.50
CA VAL A 156 52.91 28.42 4.31
C VAL A 156 53.30 29.27 3.12
N THR A 157 52.75 29.06 1.96
CA THR A 157 52.68 30.06 0.88
C THR A 157 51.41 30.85 1.01
N ALA A 158 51.55 32.09 1.45
CA ALA A 158 50.50 33.07 1.46
C ALA A 158 50.12 33.46 0.02
N SER A 159 48.88 33.21 -0.35
CA SER A 159 48.27 33.81 -1.54
C SER A 159 46.98 34.49 -1.13
N SER A 160 47.07 35.82 -1.08
CA SER A 160 45.93 36.75 -0.94
C SER A 160 45.19 36.83 -2.28
N SER A 161 43.87 36.68 -2.30
CA SER A 161 42.98 37.36 -3.25
C SER A 161 41.50 37.30 -2.80
N ASN A 162 41.03 38.44 -2.36
CA ASN A 162 39.88 39.23 -2.83
C ASN A 162 38.51 38.58 -3.02
N ALA A 163 37.59 39.03 -2.16
CA ALA A 163 36.34 39.71 -2.47
C ALA A 163 35.36 39.06 -3.50
N GLY A 164 34.17 38.80 -3.04
CA GLY A 164 33.01 38.46 -3.88
C GLY A 164 31.72 38.41 -3.06
N ASP A 165 31.25 39.57 -2.66
CA ASP A 165 29.91 39.85 -2.16
C ASP A 165 28.85 39.46 -3.23
N LYS A 166 27.88 38.61 -2.92
CA LYS A 166 26.64 38.50 -3.67
C LYS A 166 25.46 38.28 -2.72
N SER A 167 24.73 39.37 -2.58
CA SER A 167 23.40 39.55 -2.05
C SER A 167 22.38 38.43 -2.40
N LEU A 168 21.72 37.96 -1.32
CA LEU A 168 20.49 37.15 -1.40
C LEU A 168 19.31 38.05 -1.72
N GLN A 169 18.71 37.84 -2.90
CA GLN A 169 17.39 38.34 -3.24
C GLN A 169 16.32 37.29 -2.86
N THR A 170 15.53 37.62 -1.85
CA THR A 170 14.28 36.96 -1.49
C THR A 170 13.17 37.39 -2.44
N ASN A 171 12.67 36.45 -3.23
CA ASN A 171 11.44 36.65 -4.01
C ASN A 171 10.24 36.12 -3.22
N HIS A 172 9.46 37.06 -2.69
CA HIS A 172 8.11 36.87 -2.20
C HIS A 172 7.14 37.05 -3.39
N GLN A 173 6.36 36.03 -3.72
CA GLN A 173 5.18 36.17 -4.58
C GLN A 173 3.89 35.98 -3.76
N PRO A 174 2.91 36.89 -3.89
CA PRO A 174 1.64 36.77 -3.18
C PRO A 174 0.63 35.89 -3.94
N LYS A 175 -0.11 35.09 -3.17
CA LYS A 175 -1.26 34.30 -3.58
C LYS A 175 -2.38 35.22 -4.06
N LYS A 176 -2.89 35.01 -5.28
CA LYS A 176 -4.17 35.58 -5.78
C LYS A 176 -5.32 34.69 -5.35
N GLU A 177 -6.21 35.24 -4.56
CA GLU A 177 -7.60 34.77 -4.38
C GLU A 177 -8.42 35.11 -5.62
N SER A 178 -9.22 34.14 -6.07
CA SER A 178 -10.29 34.37 -7.03
C SER A 178 -11.61 33.96 -6.44
N LYS A 179 -12.57 34.85 -6.61
CA LYS A 179 -13.96 34.76 -6.23
C LYS A 179 -14.67 33.54 -6.84
#